data_ff00d69ef139b1ab453a4f02458dc9d8
#
_entry.id   ff00d69ef139b1ab453a4f02458dc9d8
#
_cell.length_a   1.000
_cell.length_b   1.000
_cell.length_c   1.000
_cell.angle_alpha   90.00
_cell.angle_beta   90.00
_cell.angle_gamma   90.00
#
_symmetry.space_group_name_H-M   'P 1'
#
loop_
_entity.id
_entity.type
_entity.pdbx_description
1 polymer ?
#
loop_
_entity_poly.entity_id
_entity_poly.type
_entity_poly.pdbx_seq_one_letter_code
_entity_poly.pdbx_strand_id
1 'polypeptide(L)'
;VCGGGIAGISAALAAARRGASVLLVETSYILGGLATSGLVTEYLPLCNGLGRQVSFGICEELIRLSAKHGLDGDYDGSEWFSANPREKRIEHRFEVQYNPHFFAIDTEQLLRSNGVDILYGTKVCGVKTENKTLTHIIIENKSGRSAIAVDAAVDATGDADIFWYAGTKTNTFKAKNVLACWYYFEGEKGVQLKVLGYAEN
;
A
#
# COMPACT_ATOMS: atom_id res chain seq x y z
N VAL A 1 0.21 3.84 -13.09
CA VAL A 1 -0.35 3.11 -11.94
C VAL A 1 -1.30 4.02 -11.21
N CYS A 2 -2.52 3.57 -10.94
CA CYS A 2 -3.58 4.36 -10.34
C CYS A 2 -3.85 3.84 -8.91
N GLY A 3 -3.54 4.68 -7.91
CA GLY A 3 -3.57 4.36 -6.49
C GLY A 3 -2.17 4.07 -5.93
N GLY A 4 -1.82 4.77 -4.85
CA GLY A 4 -0.53 4.69 -4.16
C GLY A 4 -0.57 3.84 -2.88
N GLY A 5 -1.53 2.91 -2.77
CA GLY A 5 -1.52 1.87 -1.73
C GLY A 5 -0.43 0.83 -1.97
N ILE A 6 -0.33 -0.17 -1.11
CA ILE A 6 0.73 -1.21 -1.19
C ILE A 6 0.75 -1.91 -2.55
N ALA A 7 -0.42 -2.19 -3.13
CA ALA A 7 -0.53 -2.79 -4.46
C ALA A 7 0.06 -1.89 -5.54
N GLY A 8 -0.27 -0.59 -5.51
CA GLY A 8 0.23 0.37 -6.48
C GLY A 8 1.72 0.65 -6.35
N ILE A 9 2.22 0.78 -5.12
CA ILE A 9 3.65 0.89 -4.82
C ILE A 9 4.41 -0.31 -5.42
N SER A 10 3.93 -1.52 -5.14
CA SER A 10 4.55 -2.75 -5.64
C SER A 10 4.53 -2.84 -7.17
N ALA A 11 3.40 -2.45 -7.78
CA ALA A 11 3.26 -2.45 -9.23
C ALA A 11 4.17 -1.41 -9.90
N ALA A 12 4.22 -0.19 -9.35
CA ALA A 12 5.07 0.88 -9.85
C ALA A 12 6.56 0.50 -9.78
N LEU A 13 6.98 -0.04 -8.63
CA LEU A 13 8.35 -0.50 -8.44
C LEU A 13 8.73 -1.63 -9.40
N ALA A 14 7.83 -2.62 -9.55
CA ALA A 14 8.05 -3.74 -10.46
C ALA A 14 8.17 -3.29 -11.93
N ALA A 15 7.31 -2.37 -12.36
CA ALA A 15 7.32 -1.83 -13.73
C ALA A 15 8.58 -1.00 -14.00
N ALA A 16 8.93 -0.09 -13.09
CA ALA A 16 10.11 0.75 -13.23
C ALA A 16 11.40 -0.09 -13.27
N ARG A 17 11.54 -1.09 -12.43
CA ARG A 17 12.68 -2.02 -12.43
C ARG A 17 12.80 -2.86 -13.70
N ARG A 18 11.73 -2.94 -14.49
CA ARG A 18 11.73 -3.55 -15.83
C ARG A 18 11.92 -2.55 -16.96
N GLY A 19 12.24 -1.31 -16.63
CA GLY A 19 12.56 -0.26 -17.61
C GLY A 19 11.34 0.48 -18.17
N ALA A 20 10.15 0.31 -17.59
CA ALA A 20 9.00 1.11 -17.99
C ALA A 20 9.11 2.54 -17.44
N SER A 21 8.64 3.53 -18.22
CA SER A 21 8.35 4.87 -17.72
C SER A 21 7.07 4.81 -16.90
N VAL A 22 7.14 5.15 -15.61
CA VAL A 22 6.04 4.95 -14.67
C VAL A 22 5.61 6.25 -14.02
N LEU A 23 4.32 6.56 -14.14
CA LEU A 23 3.64 7.56 -13.34
C LEU A 23 2.70 6.86 -12.35
N LEU A 24 2.88 7.16 -11.07
CA LEU A 24 1.97 6.77 -10.00
C LEU A 24 1.05 7.95 -9.67
N VAL A 25 -0.25 7.74 -9.75
CA VAL A 25 -1.27 8.74 -9.40
C VAL A 25 -1.90 8.36 -8.06
N GLU A 26 -1.87 9.28 -7.09
CA GLU A 26 -2.40 9.06 -5.75
C GLU A 26 -3.34 10.21 -5.34
N THR A 27 -4.49 9.85 -4.83
CA THR A 27 -5.54 10.80 -4.42
C THR A 27 -5.15 11.59 -3.17
N SER A 28 -4.47 10.94 -2.23
CA SER A 28 -3.97 11.57 -1.01
C SER A 28 -2.62 12.27 -1.24
N TYR A 29 -2.06 12.83 -0.16
CA TYR A 29 -0.71 13.42 -0.17
C TYR A 29 0.32 12.54 0.53
N ILE A 30 -0.03 11.26 0.73
CA ILE A 30 0.81 10.27 1.40
C ILE A 30 0.61 8.93 0.71
N LEU A 31 1.71 8.19 0.49
CA LEU A 31 1.66 6.83 -0.02
C LEU A 31 1.32 5.81 1.07
N GLY A 32 0.96 4.61 0.66
CA GLY A 32 0.76 3.45 1.52
C GLY A 32 -0.70 3.04 1.73
N GLY A 33 -1.66 3.93 1.47
CA GLY A 33 -3.08 3.63 1.60
C GLY A 33 -3.43 3.13 3.00
N LEU A 34 -3.97 1.90 3.13
CA LEU A 34 -4.30 1.30 4.43
C LEU A 34 -3.09 1.21 5.36
N ALA A 35 -1.90 0.98 4.83
CA ALA A 35 -0.67 0.85 5.61
C ALA A 35 -0.17 2.18 6.21
N THR A 36 -0.72 3.31 5.82
CA THR A 36 -0.36 4.64 6.31
C THR A 36 -1.58 5.44 6.75
N SER A 37 -2.33 6.03 5.80
CA SER A 37 -3.53 6.83 6.09
C SER A 37 -4.63 6.02 6.78
N GLY A 38 -4.74 4.73 6.47
CA GLY A 38 -5.70 3.82 7.10
C GLY A 38 -5.25 3.27 8.45
N LEU A 39 -4.00 3.58 8.89
CA LEU A 39 -3.42 3.18 10.18
C LEU A 39 -3.42 1.66 10.44
N VAL A 40 -3.43 0.84 9.39
CA VAL A 40 -3.20 -0.61 9.49
C VAL A 40 -1.69 -0.83 9.55
N THR A 41 -1.09 -0.57 10.69
CA THR A 41 0.36 -0.49 10.87
C THR A 41 0.94 -1.66 11.64
N GLU A 42 0.24 -2.78 11.60
CA GLU A 42 0.69 -4.04 12.17
C GLU A 42 0.57 -5.14 11.12
N TYR A 43 1.66 -5.85 10.89
CA TYR A 43 1.63 -7.07 10.09
C TYR A 43 1.15 -8.23 10.93
N LEU A 44 0.14 -8.91 10.46
CA LEU A 44 -0.25 -10.22 10.97
C LEU A 44 0.70 -11.29 10.42
N PRO A 45 0.63 -12.55 10.90
CA PRO A 45 1.67 -13.52 10.64
C PRO A 45 2.11 -13.59 9.17
N LEU A 46 3.37 -13.25 8.90
CA LEU A 46 4.00 -13.30 7.58
C LEU A 46 4.65 -14.67 7.30
N CYS A 47 4.37 -15.63 8.18
CA CYS A 47 4.85 -17.00 8.09
C CYS A 47 3.69 -17.99 8.14
N ASN A 48 3.97 -19.23 7.74
CA ASN A 48 3.07 -20.34 8.07
C ASN A 48 3.16 -20.65 9.57
N GLY A 49 2.23 -21.46 10.11
CA GLY A 49 2.21 -21.83 11.53
C GLY A 49 3.46 -22.53 12.07
N LEU A 50 4.45 -22.82 11.21
CA LEU A 50 5.73 -23.43 11.54
C LEU A 50 6.90 -22.42 11.54
N GLY A 51 6.62 -21.11 11.50
CA GLY A 51 7.62 -20.05 11.48
C GLY A 51 8.38 -19.93 10.14
N ARG A 52 7.88 -20.55 9.07
CA ARG A 52 8.50 -20.42 7.74
C ARG A 52 7.94 -19.20 7.04
N GLN A 53 8.83 -18.31 6.59
CA GLN A 53 8.45 -17.13 5.80
C GLN A 53 7.71 -17.56 4.52
N VAL A 54 6.65 -16.84 4.18
CA VAL A 54 5.82 -17.09 2.99
C VAL A 54 5.72 -15.89 2.04
N SER A 55 6.26 -14.73 2.43
CA SER A 55 6.26 -13.51 1.64
C SER A 55 7.70 -13.12 1.27
N PHE A 56 7.95 -12.93 -0.03
CA PHE A 56 9.29 -12.68 -0.58
C PHE A 56 9.26 -11.56 -1.63
N GLY A 57 10.44 -11.19 -2.17
CA GLY A 57 10.58 -10.22 -3.24
C GLY A 57 10.20 -8.81 -2.79
N ILE A 58 9.43 -8.09 -3.60
CA ILE A 58 9.00 -6.71 -3.29
C ILE A 58 8.19 -6.67 -1.99
N CYS A 59 7.39 -7.69 -1.70
CA CYS A 59 6.66 -7.76 -0.44
C CYS A 59 7.61 -7.77 0.76
N GLU A 60 8.63 -8.62 0.74
CA GLU A 60 9.66 -8.65 1.79
C GLU A 60 10.42 -7.32 1.88
N GLU A 61 10.76 -6.72 0.75
CA GLU A 61 11.45 -5.43 0.72
C GLU A 61 10.64 -4.33 1.41
N LEU A 62 9.34 -4.24 1.13
CA LEU A 62 8.45 -3.26 1.76
C LEU A 62 8.25 -3.55 3.26
N ILE A 63 8.20 -4.81 3.67
CA ILE A 63 8.16 -5.21 5.08
C ILE A 63 9.43 -4.75 5.80
N ARG A 64 10.61 -5.02 5.22
CA ARG A 64 11.89 -4.56 5.77
C ARG A 64 11.95 -3.05 5.88
N LEU A 65 11.45 -2.35 4.88
CA LEU A 65 11.40 -0.90 4.85
C LEU A 65 10.53 -0.34 5.98
N SER A 66 9.33 -0.91 6.18
CA SER A 66 8.41 -0.47 7.22
C SER A 66 8.91 -0.79 8.63
N ALA A 67 9.54 -1.95 8.82
CA ALA A 67 10.08 -2.38 10.11
C ALA A 67 11.34 -1.62 10.55
N LYS A 68 11.99 -0.90 9.63
CA LYS A 68 13.27 -0.20 9.86
C LYS A 68 13.24 0.79 11.02
N HIS A 69 12.13 1.47 11.23
CA HIS A 69 12.01 2.52 12.24
C HIS A 69 11.14 2.13 13.44
N GLY A 70 10.44 0.99 13.39
CA GLY A 70 9.48 0.61 14.44
C GLY A 70 8.30 1.57 14.55
N LEU A 71 7.50 1.41 15.62
CA LEU A 71 6.31 2.23 15.85
C LEU A 71 6.65 3.63 16.38
N ASP A 72 7.60 3.73 17.30
CA ASP A 72 8.05 4.95 17.96
C ASP A 72 9.31 5.58 17.35
N GLY A 73 9.84 4.96 16.30
CA GLY A 73 11.05 5.42 15.61
C GLY A 73 12.35 4.89 16.18
N ASP A 74 12.33 4.24 17.35
CA ASP A 74 13.52 3.71 18.03
C ASP A 74 13.76 2.22 17.78
N TYR A 75 12.80 1.52 17.20
CA TYR A 75 12.88 0.08 16.96
C TYR A 75 13.66 -0.25 15.69
N ASP A 76 14.76 -0.94 15.89
CA ASP A 76 15.46 -1.61 14.78
C ASP A 76 14.79 -2.95 14.47
N GLY A 77 14.02 -2.99 13.38
CA GLY A 77 13.38 -4.21 12.88
C GLY A 77 14.36 -5.30 12.43
N SER A 78 15.68 -5.10 12.54
CA SER A 78 16.72 -6.06 12.14
C SER A 78 16.62 -7.38 12.90
N GLU A 79 16.16 -7.37 14.14
CA GLU A 79 15.93 -8.58 14.92
C GLU A 79 14.92 -9.52 14.28
N TRP A 80 13.89 -8.97 13.64
CA TRP A 80 12.86 -9.74 12.95
C TRP A 80 13.41 -10.52 11.75
N PHE A 81 14.46 -9.99 11.12
CA PHE A 81 15.16 -10.59 9.99
C PHE A 81 16.49 -11.28 10.37
N SER A 82 16.82 -11.36 11.66
CA SER A 82 18.08 -11.90 12.14
C SER A 82 18.20 -13.43 11.95
N ALA A 83 19.44 -13.95 12.08
CA ALA A 83 19.81 -15.31 11.71
C ALA A 83 19.15 -16.43 12.56
N ASN A 84 18.57 -16.12 13.74
CA ASN A 84 17.87 -17.10 14.59
C ASN A 84 16.34 -16.87 14.61
N PRO A 85 15.70 -16.88 13.46
CA PRO A 85 14.37 -16.32 13.36
C PRO A 85 13.26 -17.31 13.67
N ARG A 86 13.53 -18.63 13.60
CA ARG A 86 12.44 -19.61 13.66
C ARG A 86 11.76 -19.65 15.03
N GLU A 87 12.51 -19.65 16.11
CA GLU A 87 11.97 -19.72 17.48
C GLU A 87 11.28 -18.40 17.84
N LYS A 88 11.95 -17.26 17.59
CA LYS A 88 11.37 -15.93 17.78
C LYS A 88 10.14 -15.71 16.86
N ARG A 89 10.18 -16.22 15.65
CA ARG A 89 9.09 -16.12 14.68
C ARG A 89 7.87 -16.92 15.08
N ILE A 90 8.03 -18.07 15.73
CA ILE A 90 6.92 -18.86 16.26
C ILE A 90 6.30 -18.14 17.47
N GLU A 91 7.14 -17.56 18.33
CA GLU A 91 6.73 -16.86 19.53
C GLU A 91 5.95 -15.58 19.22
N HIS A 92 6.44 -14.76 18.31
CA HIS A 92 5.85 -13.48 17.94
C HIS A 92 5.03 -13.52 16.65
N ARG A 93 4.80 -14.69 16.06
CA ARG A 93 4.02 -14.91 14.83
C ARG A 93 4.41 -14.00 13.66
N PHE A 94 5.60 -13.44 13.65
CA PHE A 94 6.03 -12.42 12.67
C PHE A 94 5.14 -11.17 12.68
N GLU A 95 4.58 -10.83 13.80
CA GLU A 95 3.86 -9.58 13.97
C GLU A 95 4.88 -8.45 14.12
N VAL A 96 4.77 -7.41 13.31
CA VAL A 96 5.63 -6.24 13.36
C VAL A 96 4.77 -5.01 13.29
N GLN A 97 4.89 -4.16 14.29
CA GLN A 97 4.34 -2.81 14.26
C GLN A 97 5.36 -1.85 13.67
N TYR A 98 4.90 -0.82 12.98
CA TYR A 98 5.78 0.14 12.34
C TYR A 98 5.17 1.55 12.31
N ASN A 99 6.04 2.54 12.16
CA ASN A 99 5.64 3.93 12.05
C ASN A 99 5.17 4.23 10.62
N PRO A 100 3.89 4.59 10.40
CA PRO A 100 3.33 4.82 9.09
C PRO A 100 3.94 6.02 8.36
N HIS A 101 4.37 7.04 9.10
CA HIS A 101 4.95 8.25 8.49
C HIS A 101 6.34 7.98 7.95
N PHE A 102 7.19 7.29 8.69
CA PHE A 102 8.50 6.88 8.19
C PHE A 102 8.38 5.92 7.02
N PHE A 103 7.43 4.98 7.08
CA PHE A 103 7.18 4.07 5.97
C PHE A 103 6.77 4.82 4.70
N ALA A 104 5.90 5.83 4.81
CA ALA A 104 5.50 6.63 3.66
C ALA A 104 6.67 7.39 3.04
N ILE A 105 7.53 8.01 3.87
CA ILE A 105 8.72 8.76 3.43
C ILE A 105 9.71 7.82 2.73
N ASP A 106 10.05 6.72 3.38
CA ASP A 106 11.01 5.75 2.84
C ASP A 106 10.49 5.11 1.53
N THR A 107 9.19 4.86 1.45
CA THR A 107 8.55 4.34 0.24
C THR A 107 8.59 5.34 -0.91
N GLU A 108 8.34 6.61 -0.65
CA GLU A 108 8.47 7.65 -1.67
C GLU A 108 9.92 7.73 -2.18
N GLN A 109 10.89 7.72 -1.28
CA GLN A 109 12.31 7.72 -1.66
C GLN A 109 12.68 6.49 -2.49
N LEU A 110 12.18 5.30 -2.11
CA LEU A 110 12.37 4.06 -2.86
C LEU A 110 11.82 4.17 -4.28
N LEU A 111 10.60 4.66 -4.46
CA LEU A 111 9.99 4.81 -5.78
C LEU A 111 10.74 5.83 -6.63
N ARG A 112 11.04 7.01 -6.09
CA ARG A 112 11.79 8.06 -6.81
C ARG A 112 13.18 7.61 -7.22
N SER A 113 13.90 6.88 -6.35
CA SER A 113 15.23 6.34 -6.68
C SER A 113 15.19 5.26 -7.77
N ASN A 114 14.02 4.65 -8.01
CA ASN A 114 13.78 3.73 -9.12
C ASN A 114 13.17 4.43 -10.36
N GLY A 115 13.12 5.76 -10.40
CA GLY A 115 12.64 6.50 -11.57
C GLY A 115 11.12 6.57 -11.72
N VAL A 116 10.36 6.37 -10.63
CA VAL A 116 8.91 6.53 -10.64
C VAL A 116 8.55 7.99 -10.40
N ASP A 117 7.78 8.59 -11.30
CA ASP A 117 7.12 9.87 -11.08
C ASP A 117 5.88 9.68 -10.23
N ILE A 118 5.64 10.60 -9.28
CA ILE A 118 4.49 10.52 -8.36
C ILE A 118 3.67 11.79 -8.47
N LEU A 119 2.37 11.64 -8.68
CA LEU A 119 1.40 12.73 -8.77
C LEU A 119 0.39 12.61 -7.63
N TYR A 120 0.60 13.39 -6.59
CA TYR A 120 -0.25 13.44 -5.41
C TYR A 120 -1.48 14.35 -5.59
N GLY A 121 -2.45 14.22 -4.68
CA GLY A 121 -3.65 15.05 -4.65
C GLY A 121 -4.46 14.96 -5.94
N THR A 122 -4.36 13.83 -6.64
CA THR A 122 -4.87 13.64 -7.98
C THR A 122 -5.76 12.41 -8.03
N LYS A 123 -7.02 12.64 -8.38
CA LYS A 123 -8.02 11.57 -8.51
C LYS A 123 -8.12 11.12 -9.97
N VAL A 124 -8.14 9.81 -10.19
CA VAL A 124 -8.59 9.25 -11.46
C VAL A 124 -10.11 9.35 -11.49
N CYS A 125 -10.65 9.96 -12.55
CA CYS A 125 -12.09 10.22 -12.69
C CYS A 125 -12.68 9.70 -14.01
N GLY A 126 -11.91 8.95 -14.78
CA GLY A 126 -12.36 8.32 -16.01
C GLY A 126 -11.23 7.72 -16.82
N VAL A 127 -11.60 7.09 -17.90
CA VAL A 127 -10.66 6.56 -18.91
C VAL A 127 -11.18 6.84 -20.31
N LYS A 128 -10.27 6.84 -21.29
CA LYS A 128 -10.62 6.80 -22.71
C LYS A 128 -10.17 5.48 -23.30
N THR A 129 -11.07 4.82 -24.01
CA THR A 129 -10.80 3.56 -24.72
C THR A 129 -11.09 3.73 -26.21
N GLU A 130 -10.24 3.15 -27.03
CA GLU A 130 -10.43 3.07 -28.49
C GLU A 130 -10.24 1.62 -28.91
N ASN A 131 -11.19 1.07 -29.66
CA ASN A 131 -11.16 -0.33 -30.10
C ASN A 131 -10.90 -1.33 -28.98
N LYS A 132 -11.54 -1.14 -27.81
CA LYS A 132 -11.35 -1.93 -26.58
C LYS A 132 -9.95 -1.85 -25.97
N THR A 133 -9.15 -0.88 -26.40
CA THR A 133 -7.83 -0.61 -25.82
C THR A 133 -7.89 0.68 -25.02
N LEU A 134 -7.37 0.67 -23.82
CA LEU A 134 -7.25 1.87 -23.00
C LEU A 134 -6.14 2.74 -23.57
N THR A 135 -6.44 4.02 -23.82
CA THR A 135 -5.51 4.97 -24.43
C THR A 135 -5.16 6.13 -23.49
N HIS A 136 -6.07 6.50 -22.60
CA HIS A 136 -5.86 7.60 -21.66
C HIS A 136 -6.49 7.32 -20.30
N ILE A 137 -5.86 7.83 -19.27
CA ILE A 137 -6.43 8.00 -17.93
C ILE A 137 -6.85 9.46 -17.79
N ILE A 138 -8.07 9.68 -17.33
CA ILE A 138 -8.59 11.02 -17.04
C ILE A 138 -8.37 11.29 -15.56
N ILE A 139 -7.68 12.38 -15.26
CA ILE A 139 -7.37 12.79 -13.89
C ILE A 139 -7.97 14.15 -13.58
N GLU A 140 -8.17 14.41 -12.29
CA GLU A 140 -8.59 15.69 -11.76
C GLU A 140 -7.82 16.04 -10.50
N ASN A 141 -7.31 17.26 -10.45
CA ASN A 141 -6.61 17.83 -9.30
C ASN A 141 -6.85 19.36 -9.24
N LYS A 142 -6.10 20.07 -8.40
CA LYS A 142 -6.22 21.53 -8.27
C LYS A 142 -5.91 22.31 -9.56
N SER A 143 -5.18 21.73 -10.49
CA SER A 143 -4.90 22.33 -11.82
C SER A 143 -6.00 22.08 -12.83
N GLY A 144 -7.05 21.36 -12.44
CA GLY A 144 -8.19 21.01 -13.27
C GLY A 144 -8.16 19.57 -13.78
N ARG A 145 -9.01 19.31 -14.76
CA ARG A 145 -9.15 17.98 -15.38
C ARG A 145 -8.27 17.88 -16.61
N SER A 146 -7.55 16.77 -16.73
CA SER A 146 -6.69 16.49 -17.88
C SER A 146 -6.69 15.00 -18.24
N ALA A 147 -6.16 14.70 -19.41
CA ALA A 147 -5.99 13.34 -19.90
C ALA A 147 -4.51 13.01 -20.04
N ILE A 148 -4.10 11.85 -19.54
CA ILE A 148 -2.75 11.33 -19.67
C ILE A 148 -2.78 10.16 -20.63
N ALA A 149 -2.04 10.25 -21.74
CA ALA A 149 -1.87 9.14 -22.66
C ALA A 149 -1.03 8.05 -22.01
N VAL A 150 -1.44 6.80 -22.13
CA VAL A 150 -0.77 5.65 -21.53
C VAL A 150 -0.80 4.46 -22.50
N ASP A 151 0.26 3.66 -22.46
CA ASP A 151 0.32 2.38 -23.16
C ASP A 151 -0.38 1.27 -22.36
N ALA A 152 -0.35 1.38 -21.03
CA ALA A 152 -1.00 0.46 -20.11
C ALA A 152 -1.34 1.17 -18.79
N ALA A 153 -2.35 0.66 -18.07
CA ALA A 153 -2.67 1.11 -16.73
C ALA A 153 -2.78 -0.08 -15.78
N VAL A 154 -2.29 0.13 -14.56
CA VAL A 154 -2.52 -0.80 -13.45
C VAL A 154 -3.54 -0.17 -12.53
N ASP A 155 -4.66 -0.86 -12.32
CA ASP A 155 -5.67 -0.48 -11.34
C ASP A 155 -5.26 -0.97 -9.95
N ALA A 156 -4.90 -0.04 -9.10
CA ALA A 156 -4.55 -0.25 -7.70
C ALA A 156 -5.35 0.68 -6.79
N THR A 157 -6.52 1.12 -7.26
CA THR A 157 -7.40 2.07 -6.57
C THR A 157 -8.06 1.49 -5.32
N GLY A 158 -8.09 0.18 -5.18
CA GLY A 158 -8.77 -0.55 -4.12
C GLY A 158 -10.21 -0.95 -4.48
N ASP A 159 -10.87 -0.16 -5.30
CA ASP A 159 -12.28 -0.32 -5.67
C ASP A 159 -12.51 -0.70 -7.14
N ALA A 160 -11.44 -0.98 -7.90
CA ALA A 160 -11.48 -1.29 -9.33
C ALA A 160 -12.04 -0.15 -10.20
N ASP A 161 -11.71 1.10 -9.86
CA ASP A 161 -12.23 2.30 -10.51
C ASP A 161 -11.92 2.34 -12.01
N ILE A 162 -10.71 1.92 -12.41
CA ILE A 162 -10.30 1.91 -13.82
C ILE A 162 -11.14 0.93 -14.61
N PHE A 163 -11.37 -0.27 -14.08
CA PHE A 163 -12.22 -1.27 -14.72
C PHE A 163 -13.65 -0.78 -14.82
N TRP A 164 -14.16 -0.11 -13.79
CA TRP A 164 -15.48 0.49 -13.79
C TRP A 164 -15.61 1.55 -14.88
N TYR A 165 -14.68 2.50 -14.95
CA TYR A 165 -14.68 3.55 -15.99
C TYR A 165 -14.50 3.00 -17.39
N ALA A 166 -13.80 1.89 -17.56
CA ALA A 166 -13.63 1.20 -18.84
C ALA A 166 -14.87 0.41 -19.28
N GLY A 167 -15.92 0.36 -18.45
CA GLY A 167 -17.13 -0.40 -18.74
C GLY A 167 -16.94 -1.91 -18.63
N THR A 168 -15.88 -2.36 -17.96
CA THR A 168 -15.63 -3.78 -17.72
C THR A 168 -16.62 -4.31 -16.68
N LYS A 169 -17.08 -5.55 -16.87
CA LYS A 169 -17.96 -6.20 -15.90
C LYS A 169 -17.24 -6.35 -14.57
N THR A 170 -17.77 -5.72 -13.54
CA THR A 170 -17.32 -5.82 -12.16
C THR A 170 -18.36 -6.51 -11.29
N ASN A 171 -17.92 -7.13 -10.21
CA ASN A 171 -18.83 -7.67 -9.19
C ASN A 171 -19.06 -6.63 -8.12
N THR A 172 -20.32 -6.29 -7.86
CA THR A 172 -20.68 -5.45 -6.72
C THR A 172 -20.90 -6.32 -5.51
N PHE A 173 -20.24 -6.01 -4.42
CA PHE A 173 -20.48 -6.70 -3.15
C PHE A 173 -21.89 -6.37 -2.66
N LYS A 174 -22.71 -7.39 -2.49
CA LYS A 174 -24.09 -7.27 -1.97
C LYS A 174 -24.20 -7.63 -0.49
N ALA A 175 -23.14 -8.15 0.11
CA ALA A 175 -23.10 -8.47 1.52
C ALA A 175 -22.90 -7.20 2.35
N LYS A 176 -23.29 -7.26 3.62
CA LYS A 176 -23.00 -6.21 4.58
C LYS A 176 -21.49 -6.08 4.77
N ASN A 177 -21.01 -4.83 4.88
CA ASN A 177 -19.61 -4.57 5.21
C ASN A 177 -19.34 -4.93 6.66
N VAL A 178 -18.15 -5.46 6.91
CA VAL A 178 -17.61 -5.60 8.25
C VAL A 178 -16.67 -4.43 8.49
N LEU A 179 -16.95 -3.65 9.52
CA LEU A 179 -16.06 -2.58 9.97
C LEU A 179 -15.16 -3.10 11.06
N ALA A 180 -13.84 -3.01 10.87
CA ALA A 180 -12.86 -3.17 11.93
C ALA A 180 -12.45 -1.77 12.41
N CYS A 181 -12.39 -1.58 13.71
CA CYS A 181 -12.03 -0.30 14.29
C CYS A 181 -10.97 -0.48 15.35
N TRP A 182 -9.94 0.35 15.29
CA TRP A 182 -8.87 0.43 16.28
C TRP A 182 -8.40 1.87 16.41
N TYR A 183 -7.66 2.15 17.47
CA TYR A 183 -7.03 3.45 17.67
C TYR A 183 -5.68 3.31 18.37
N TYR A 184 -4.83 4.30 18.16
CA TYR A 184 -3.61 4.48 18.91
C TYR A 184 -3.82 5.47 20.02
N PHE A 185 -3.20 5.23 21.17
CA PHE A 185 -3.17 6.18 22.26
C PHE A 185 -1.79 6.17 22.91
N GLU A 186 -1.39 7.30 23.45
CA GLU A 186 -0.18 7.43 24.26
C GLU A 186 -0.53 7.08 25.70
N GLY A 187 0.16 6.10 26.27
CA GLY A 187 0.03 5.65 27.64
C GLY A 187 1.38 5.65 28.34
N GLU A 188 1.41 5.19 29.58
CA GLU A 188 2.66 5.08 30.38
C GLU A 188 3.75 4.21 29.73
N LYS A 189 3.36 3.32 28.82
CA LYS A 189 4.25 2.42 28.05
C LYS A 189 4.53 2.90 26.63
N GLY A 190 4.34 4.20 26.33
CA GLY A 190 4.44 4.77 25.00
C GLY A 190 3.17 4.58 24.16
N VAL A 191 3.31 4.61 22.84
CA VAL A 191 2.20 4.45 21.89
C VAL A 191 1.70 3.01 21.91
N GLN A 192 0.41 2.84 22.10
CA GLN A 192 -0.27 1.55 22.18
C GLN A 192 -1.41 1.48 21.18
N LEU A 193 -1.60 0.32 20.56
CA LEU A 193 -2.75 0.01 19.72
C LEU A 193 -3.84 -0.64 20.56
N LYS A 194 -5.08 -0.17 20.39
CA LYS A 194 -6.25 -0.84 20.95
C LYS A 194 -7.29 -1.13 19.86
N VAL A 195 -7.63 -2.39 19.74
CA VAL A 195 -8.71 -2.85 18.85
C VAL A 195 -10.05 -2.64 19.56
N LEU A 196 -10.98 -1.95 18.91
CA LEU A 196 -12.33 -1.73 19.41
C LEU A 196 -13.28 -2.88 19.05
N GLY A 197 -12.94 -3.68 18.05
CA GLY A 197 -13.71 -4.81 17.59
C GLY A 197 -14.23 -4.65 16.16
N TYR A 198 -15.21 -5.46 15.83
CA TYR A 198 -15.84 -5.53 14.50
C TYR A 198 -17.32 -5.17 14.63
N ALA A 199 -17.82 -4.42 13.67
CA ALA A 199 -19.25 -4.13 13.53
C ALA A 199 -19.73 -4.58 12.14
N GLU A 200 -20.87 -5.22 12.07
CA GLU A 200 -21.57 -5.55 10.83
C GLU A 200 -22.65 -4.49 10.58
N ASN A 201 -22.65 -3.89 9.39
CA ASN A 201 -23.69 -2.98 8.91
C ASN A 201 -24.68 -3.69 8.00
#